data_8e2c466ba680caf1a44f54cbd422c3bb
#
_entry.id   8e2c466ba680caf1a44f54cbd422c3bb
#
_cell.length_a   1.000
_cell.length_b   1.000
_cell.length_c   1.000
_cell.angle_alpha   90.00
_cell.angle_beta   90.00
_cell.angle_gamma   90.00
#
_symmetry.space_group_name_H-M   'P 1'
#
loop_
_entity.id
_entity.type
_entity.pdbx_description
1 polymer ?
#
loop_
_entity_poly.entity_id
_entity_poly.type
_entity_poly.pdbx_seq_one_letter_code
_entity_poly.pdbx_strand_id
1 'polypeptide(L)'
;MAINTHYDHIGVQARKESAKLIMSKIKSIVGDRPAVVTGDFNITEDNEAYSTMVNSEFKMNDAYHMTAHHTGAPYTFHDYCRISPLKAPKIDFIFVTPNVKVLQSHIERETPTKRISDHNPHWADLEF
;
A
#
# COMPACT_ATOMS: atom_id res chain seq x y z
N MET A 1 -15.93 0.86 2.79
CA MET A 1 -15.19 1.03 4.08
C MET A 1 -13.78 1.52 3.79
N ALA A 2 -13.24 2.45 4.57
CA ALA A 2 -11.85 2.88 4.48
C ALA A 2 -11.12 2.55 5.78
N ILE A 3 -9.91 2.01 5.67
CA ILE A 3 -9.01 1.68 6.78
C ILE A 3 -7.67 2.35 6.47
N ASN A 4 -7.07 3.00 7.47
CA ASN A 4 -5.69 3.46 7.40
C ASN A 4 -4.88 2.78 8.50
N THR A 5 -3.65 2.38 8.20
CA THR A 5 -2.79 1.66 9.13
C THR A 5 -1.32 2.07 8.99
N HIS A 6 -0.56 1.77 10.03
CA HIS A 6 0.89 1.88 10.01
C HIS A 6 1.46 0.64 10.73
N TYR A 7 2.14 -0.23 9.99
CA TYR A 7 2.73 -1.45 10.55
C TYR A 7 4.03 -1.16 11.29
N ASP A 8 4.35 -2.03 12.24
CA ASP A 8 5.60 -1.95 12.99
C ASP A 8 6.82 -2.05 12.06
N HIS A 9 7.77 -1.12 12.19
CA HIS A 9 8.94 -1.03 11.33
C HIS A 9 10.04 -2.06 11.69
N ILE A 10 10.01 -2.64 12.91
CA ILE A 10 11.00 -3.62 13.38
C ILE A 10 10.40 -5.03 13.45
N GLY A 11 9.20 -5.16 14.00
CA GLY A 11 8.57 -6.41 14.35
C GLY A 11 8.07 -7.22 13.16
N VAL A 12 8.85 -8.16 12.65
CA VAL A 12 8.45 -9.06 11.54
C VAL A 12 7.16 -9.79 11.86
N GLN A 13 7.07 -10.39 13.06
CA GLN A 13 5.86 -11.11 13.49
C GLN A 13 4.67 -10.16 13.64
N ALA A 14 4.88 -8.95 14.17
CA ALA A 14 3.83 -7.95 14.31
C ALA A 14 3.20 -7.60 12.94
N ARG A 15 4.01 -7.39 11.90
CA ARG A 15 3.52 -7.13 10.52
C ARG A 15 2.70 -8.29 9.96
N LYS A 16 3.14 -9.55 10.15
CA LYS A 16 2.40 -10.74 9.71
C LYS A 16 1.03 -10.83 10.40
N GLU A 17 0.99 -10.67 11.71
CA GLU A 17 -0.26 -10.74 12.46
C GLU A 17 -1.18 -9.54 12.16
N SER A 18 -0.62 -8.36 11.92
CA SER A 18 -1.39 -7.18 11.49
C SER A 18 -2.08 -7.42 10.15
N ALA A 19 -1.39 -8.00 9.17
CA ALA A 19 -1.99 -8.34 7.88
C ALA A 19 -3.16 -9.32 8.02
N LYS A 20 -2.97 -10.41 8.79
CA LYS A 20 -4.04 -11.39 9.07
C LYS A 20 -5.23 -10.74 9.79
N LEU A 21 -4.95 -9.90 10.79
CA LEU A 21 -6.00 -9.22 11.55
C LEU A 21 -6.82 -8.29 10.65
N ILE A 22 -6.17 -7.45 9.83
CA ILE A 22 -6.85 -6.55 8.90
C ILE A 22 -7.71 -7.34 7.93
N MET A 23 -7.19 -8.40 7.29
CA MET A 23 -7.94 -9.23 6.36
C MET A 23 -9.17 -9.88 7.03
N SER A 24 -9.00 -10.41 8.24
CA SER A 24 -10.11 -10.96 9.04
C SER A 24 -11.18 -9.91 9.34
N LYS A 25 -10.77 -8.70 9.75
CA LYS A 25 -11.70 -7.60 10.06
C LYS A 25 -12.43 -7.11 8.81
N ILE A 26 -11.76 -6.97 7.70
CA ILE A 26 -12.39 -6.57 6.44
C ILE A 26 -13.44 -7.61 6.06
N LYS A 27 -13.07 -8.90 5.99
CA LYS A 27 -14.00 -9.98 5.67
C LYS A 27 -15.24 -9.96 6.55
N SER A 28 -15.07 -9.80 7.87
CA SER A 28 -16.17 -9.85 8.84
C SER A 28 -17.08 -8.62 8.81
N ILE A 29 -16.53 -7.42 8.55
CA ILE A 29 -17.28 -6.16 8.65
C ILE A 29 -17.85 -5.75 7.28
N VAL A 30 -17.09 -5.98 6.21
CA VAL A 30 -17.41 -5.48 4.88
C VAL A 30 -18.24 -6.49 4.09
N GLY A 31 -17.93 -7.79 4.20
CA GLY A 31 -18.53 -8.82 3.36
C GLY A 31 -18.24 -8.50 1.89
N ASP A 32 -19.28 -8.40 1.08
CA ASP A 32 -19.17 -8.11 -0.37
C ASP A 32 -19.14 -6.62 -0.72
N ARG A 33 -19.14 -5.74 0.28
CA ARG A 33 -19.09 -4.28 0.02
C ARG A 33 -17.67 -3.82 -0.31
N PRO A 34 -17.52 -2.69 -1.03
CA PRO A 34 -16.20 -2.17 -1.33
C PRO A 34 -15.44 -1.70 -0.09
N ALA A 35 -14.13 -1.98 -0.07
CA ALA A 35 -13.20 -1.51 0.95
C ALA A 35 -11.87 -1.08 0.36
N VAL A 36 -11.25 -0.11 1.03
CA VAL A 36 -9.91 0.41 0.74
C VAL A 36 -9.09 0.36 2.01
N VAL A 37 -7.85 -0.09 1.91
CA VAL A 37 -6.86 -0.05 3.00
C VAL A 37 -5.65 0.71 2.52
N THR A 38 -5.26 1.75 3.26
CA THR A 38 -4.10 2.58 2.96
C THR A 38 -3.14 2.62 4.13
N GLY A 39 -1.88 2.91 3.87
CA GLY A 39 -0.92 3.17 4.94
C GLY A 39 0.52 2.82 4.59
N ASP A 40 1.38 3.08 5.57
CA ASP A 40 2.74 2.55 5.60
C ASP A 40 2.71 1.13 6.20
N PHE A 41 3.01 0.15 5.38
CA PHE A 41 3.01 -1.25 5.80
C PHE A 41 4.40 -1.72 6.26
N ASN A 42 5.44 -0.89 6.10
CA ASN A 42 6.82 -1.24 6.44
C ASN A 42 7.28 -2.59 5.86
N ILE A 43 6.77 -2.96 4.69
CA ILE A 43 7.08 -4.18 3.94
C ILE A 43 7.26 -3.83 2.47
N THR A 44 7.95 -4.68 1.75
CA THR A 44 8.03 -4.69 0.28
C THR A 44 7.12 -5.78 -0.29
N GLU A 45 6.94 -5.82 -1.61
CA GLU A 45 6.02 -6.76 -2.28
C GLU A 45 6.45 -8.24 -2.17
N ASP A 46 7.72 -8.52 -1.87
CA ASP A 46 8.26 -9.86 -1.63
C ASP A 46 8.01 -10.38 -0.20
N ASN A 47 7.40 -9.57 0.67
CA ASN A 47 7.15 -9.92 2.07
C ASN A 47 5.90 -10.79 2.23
N GLU A 48 5.93 -11.73 3.19
CA GLU A 48 4.80 -12.62 3.50
C GLU A 48 3.52 -11.85 3.90
N ALA A 49 3.65 -10.72 4.59
CA ALA A 49 2.51 -9.89 4.96
C ALA A 49 1.83 -9.27 3.73
N TYR A 50 2.59 -8.87 2.70
CA TYR A 50 2.03 -8.45 1.42
C TYR A 50 1.29 -9.62 0.74
N SER A 51 1.91 -10.79 0.67
CA SER A 51 1.27 -11.98 0.13
C SER A 51 -0.04 -12.33 0.85
N THR A 52 -0.11 -12.12 2.16
CA THR A 52 -1.36 -12.29 2.94
C THR A 52 -2.47 -11.34 2.46
N MET A 53 -2.12 -10.10 2.08
CA MET A 53 -3.11 -9.14 1.57
C MET A 53 -3.65 -9.52 0.19
N VAL A 54 -2.78 -10.00 -0.72
CA VAL A 54 -3.12 -10.16 -2.14
C VAL A 54 -3.41 -11.59 -2.60
N ASN A 55 -3.00 -12.60 -1.84
CA ASN A 55 -3.08 -14.02 -2.23
C ASN A 55 -3.95 -14.89 -1.32
N SER A 56 -4.56 -14.35 -0.26
CA SER A 56 -5.49 -15.14 0.57
C SER A 56 -6.82 -15.39 -0.13
N GLU A 57 -7.63 -16.30 0.41
CA GLU A 57 -8.97 -16.62 -0.12
C GLU A 57 -9.85 -15.36 -0.27
N PHE A 58 -9.88 -14.52 0.77
CA PHE A 58 -10.42 -13.16 0.69
C PHE A 58 -9.27 -12.22 0.39
N LYS A 59 -9.03 -11.94 -0.89
CA LYS A 59 -7.89 -11.13 -1.33
C LYS A 59 -8.26 -9.68 -1.58
N MET A 60 -7.29 -8.81 -1.43
CA MET A 60 -7.32 -7.43 -1.91
C MET A 60 -6.38 -7.27 -3.12
N ASN A 61 -6.62 -6.28 -3.92
CA ASN A 61 -5.75 -5.92 -5.03
C ASN A 61 -4.89 -4.71 -4.64
N ASP A 62 -3.60 -4.72 -4.98
CA ASP A 62 -2.75 -3.53 -4.89
C ASP A 62 -3.12 -2.57 -6.03
N ALA A 63 -3.62 -1.39 -5.69
CA ALA A 63 -4.06 -0.40 -6.67
C ALA A 63 -2.97 0.00 -7.67
N TYR A 64 -1.71 -0.02 -7.26
CA TYR A 64 -0.59 0.28 -8.15
C TYR A 64 -0.52 -0.69 -9.34
N HIS A 65 -0.84 -1.96 -9.14
CA HIS A 65 -0.79 -3.00 -10.17
C HIS A 65 -2.13 -3.21 -10.91
N MET A 66 -3.22 -2.58 -10.43
CA MET A 66 -4.56 -2.77 -11.02
C MET A 66 -4.86 -1.87 -12.21
N THR A 67 -3.99 -0.94 -12.52
CA THR A 67 -4.14 -0.03 -13.65
C THR A 67 -2.87 0.02 -14.50
N ALA A 68 -3.05 0.12 -15.83
CA ALA A 68 -1.96 0.45 -16.74
C ALA A 68 -1.53 1.94 -16.63
N HIS A 69 -2.33 2.76 -15.97
CA HIS A 69 -2.09 4.20 -15.77
C HIS A 69 -1.48 4.46 -14.38
N HIS A 70 -0.36 3.80 -14.08
CA HIS A 70 0.45 4.17 -12.92
C HIS A 70 1.61 5.06 -13.39
N THR A 71 1.84 6.14 -12.66
CA THR A 71 2.84 7.16 -13.00
C THR A 71 3.63 7.60 -11.76
N GLY A 72 4.67 8.39 -11.96
CA GLY A 72 5.50 8.94 -10.89
C GLY A 72 6.65 8.03 -10.48
N ALA A 73 7.00 8.04 -9.19
CA ALA A 73 8.10 7.24 -8.66
C ALA A 73 7.70 5.77 -8.46
N PRO A 74 8.60 4.80 -8.66
CA PRO A 74 8.32 3.39 -8.34
C PRO A 74 8.57 3.05 -6.86
N TYR A 75 8.76 4.04 -5.99
CA TYR A 75 9.07 3.89 -4.57
C TYR A 75 8.34 4.93 -3.75
N THR A 76 8.10 4.63 -2.47
CA THR A 76 7.45 5.55 -1.55
C THR A 76 8.36 6.05 -0.44
N PHE A 77 9.32 5.26 0.03
CA PHE A 77 10.24 5.66 1.09
C PHE A 77 11.63 6.03 0.54
N HIS A 78 12.13 7.22 0.87
CA HIS A 78 13.42 7.73 0.39
C HIS A 78 14.29 8.41 1.47
N ASP A 79 13.86 8.38 2.73
CA ASP A 79 14.61 8.94 3.87
C ASP A 79 15.13 10.35 3.56
N TYR A 80 14.21 11.29 3.29
CA TYR A 80 14.56 12.68 2.91
C TYR A 80 15.56 12.76 1.75
N CYS A 81 15.38 11.90 0.74
CA CYS A 81 16.27 11.77 -0.43
C CYS A 81 17.71 11.30 -0.10
N ARG A 82 17.92 10.66 1.04
CA ARG A 82 19.21 10.02 1.38
C ARG A 82 19.37 8.67 0.70
N ILE A 83 18.27 7.97 0.42
CA ILE A 83 18.28 6.72 -0.32
C ILE A 83 18.20 7.02 -1.81
N SER A 84 19.12 6.43 -2.58
CA SER A 84 19.08 6.54 -4.04
C SER A 84 17.78 5.98 -4.61
N PRO A 85 17.16 6.62 -5.62
CA PRO A 85 15.94 6.12 -6.28
C PRO A 85 16.02 4.67 -6.76
N LEU A 86 17.22 4.18 -7.10
CA LEU A 86 17.45 2.79 -7.52
C LEU A 86 17.36 1.77 -6.37
N LYS A 87 17.42 2.23 -5.12
CA LYS A 87 17.39 1.38 -3.91
C LYS A 87 16.21 1.68 -3.00
N ALA A 88 15.49 2.75 -3.28
CA ALA A 88 14.35 3.19 -2.48
C ALA A 88 13.19 2.20 -2.58
N PRO A 89 12.63 1.70 -1.47
CA PRO A 89 11.55 0.74 -1.51
C PRO A 89 10.18 1.41 -1.67
N LYS A 90 9.21 0.65 -2.20
CA LYS A 90 7.78 0.93 -2.07
C LYS A 90 7.28 0.18 -0.84
N ILE A 91 6.87 0.90 0.22
CA ILE A 91 6.37 0.36 1.49
C ILE A 91 5.02 0.91 1.90
N ASP A 92 4.54 1.91 1.18
CA ASP A 92 3.19 2.45 1.30
C ASP A 92 2.31 1.85 0.20
N PHE A 93 1.13 1.38 0.58
CA PHE A 93 0.22 0.71 -0.33
C PHE A 93 -1.20 1.25 -0.23
N ILE A 94 -1.94 1.11 -1.32
CA ILE A 94 -3.38 1.27 -1.41
C ILE A 94 -3.94 -0.06 -1.87
N PHE A 95 -4.56 -0.80 -0.95
CA PHE A 95 -5.23 -2.06 -1.27
C PHE A 95 -6.73 -1.84 -1.42
N VAL A 96 -7.34 -2.47 -2.41
CA VAL A 96 -8.77 -2.37 -2.69
C VAL A 96 -9.40 -3.75 -2.82
N THR A 97 -10.66 -3.88 -2.42
CA THR A 97 -11.42 -5.12 -2.70
C THR A 97 -11.64 -5.30 -4.20
N PRO A 98 -11.82 -6.54 -4.71
CA PRO A 98 -11.93 -6.82 -6.15
C PRO A 98 -13.07 -6.10 -6.88
N ASN A 99 -14.08 -5.64 -6.17
CA ASN A 99 -15.23 -4.89 -6.70
C ASN A 99 -14.99 -3.37 -6.80
N VAL A 100 -13.80 -2.89 -6.46
CA VAL A 100 -13.37 -1.50 -6.66
C VAL A 100 -12.53 -1.43 -7.93
N LYS A 101 -12.89 -0.53 -8.84
CA LYS A 101 -12.12 -0.30 -10.06
C LYS A 101 -11.09 0.79 -9.82
N VAL A 102 -9.84 0.52 -10.16
CA VAL A 102 -8.74 1.50 -10.10
C VAL A 102 -8.59 2.15 -11.48
N LEU A 103 -8.82 3.45 -11.56
CA LEU A 103 -8.73 4.22 -12.79
C LEU A 103 -7.29 4.64 -13.06
N GLN A 104 -6.60 5.14 -12.05
CA GLN A 104 -5.18 5.50 -12.11
C GLN A 104 -4.55 5.45 -10.71
N SER A 105 -3.23 5.37 -10.68
CA SER A 105 -2.43 5.42 -9.46
C SER A 105 -1.17 6.25 -9.72
N HIS A 106 -0.74 7.02 -8.71
CA HIS A 106 0.41 7.89 -8.83
C HIS A 106 1.19 7.96 -7.50
N ILE A 107 2.50 7.90 -7.60
CA ILE A 107 3.40 8.17 -6.48
C ILE A 107 4.17 9.44 -6.82
N GLU A 108 3.92 10.51 -6.06
CA GLU A 108 4.63 11.78 -6.22
C GLU A 108 6.14 11.57 -6.04
N ARG A 109 6.92 12.44 -6.64
CA ARG A 109 8.36 12.38 -6.52
C ARG A 109 8.89 13.59 -5.76
N GLU A 110 9.32 13.36 -4.53
CA GLU A 110 10.06 14.35 -3.76
C GLU A 110 11.44 14.62 -4.39
N THR A 111 11.91 15.83 -4.25
CA THR A 111 13.23 16.25 -4.70
C THR A 111 14.05 16.78 -3.52
N PRO A 112 15.39 16.76 -3.59
CA PRO A 112 16.24 17.28 -2.50
C PRO A 112 15.94 18.72 -2.09
N THR A 113 15.34 19.51 -2.98
CA THR A 113 14.96 20.91 -2.74
C THR A 113 13.55 21.07 -2.18
N LYS A 114 12.69 20.03 -2.26
CA LYS A 114 11.29 20.04 -1.83
C LYS A 114 10.95 18.86 -0.92
N ARG A 115 11.92 18.32 -0.20
CA ARG A 115 11.72 17.19 0.73
C ARG A 115 11.00 17.66 2.00
N ILE A 116 9.70 17.47 2.00
CA ILE A 116 8.83 17.81 3.12
C ILE A 116 8.66 16.61 4.05
N SER A 117 8.70 15.40 3.47
CA SER A 117 8.57 14.11 4.15
C SER A 117 9.76 13.21 3.79
N ASP A 118 9.92 12.11 4.49
CA ASP A 118 10.78 10.98 4.13
C ASP A 118 10.08 9.96 3.23
N HIS A 119 8.77 10.14 3.01
CA HIS A 119 7.95 9.36 2.08
C HIS A 119 7.39 10.22 0.94
N ASN A 120 7.22 9.61 -0.22
CA ASN A 120 6.46 10.16 -1.34
C ASN A 120 4.96 9.93 -1.14
N PRO A 121 4.10 10.91 -1.36
CA PRO A 121 2.65 10.71 -1.39
C PRO A 121 2.24 9.70 -2.46
N HIS A 122 1.37 8.75 -2.08
CA HIS A 122 0.78 7.77 -2.99
C HIS A 122 -0.74 7.98 -3.01
N TRP A 123 -1.32 8.14 -4.20
CA TRP A 123 -2.76 8.31 -4.38
C TRP A 123 -3.29 7.46 -5.54
N ALA A 124 -4.58 7.22 -5.56
CA ALA A 124 -5.28 6.52 -6.62
C ALA A 124 -6.69 7.08 -6.82
N ASP A 125 -7.16 7.09 -8.08
CA ASP A 125 -8.55 7.35 -8.41
C ASP A 125 -9.30 6.03 -8.46
N LEU A 126 -10.38 5.96 -7.69
CA LEU A 126 -11.16 4.75 -7.48
C LEU A 126 -12.64 4.98 -7.88
N GLU A 127 -13.22 3.99 -8.55
CA GLU A 127 -14.64 3.92 -8.87
C GLU A 127 -15.28 2.76 -8.09
N PHE A 128 -16.37 3.05 -7.36
CA PHE A 128 -17.08 2.13 -6.46
C PHE A 128 -18.37 1.63 -7.06
#